data_39181679db85b772ecbcdd78dbb365b6
#
_entry.id   39181679db85b772ecbcdd78dbb365b6
#
_cell.length_a   1.000
_cell.length_b   1.000
_cell.length_c   1.000
_cell.angle_alpha   90.00
_cell.angle_beta   90.00
_cell.angle_gamma   90.00
#
_symmetry.space_group_name_H-M   'P 1'
#
loop_
_entity.id
_entity.type
_entity.pdbx_description
1 polymer ?
#
loop_
_entity_poly.entity_id
_entity_poly.type
_entity_poly.pdbx_seq_one_letter_code
_entity_poly.pdbx_strand_id
1 'polypeptide(L)'
;MKPLIKICGLKTPEAIKVAIDNGAHYIGFIFFSKSPRNLSIEEAKQLRPLIKKPVKLVAVTVDADDEMLSKIIANVKPDIIQLHGHETPERVKHLSGTFGLPIIKAFSIREQSDFNEVAAYRGLVDMFLFDAKAPEGSQLPGGNGISFDWSLLKTLDEDCQTVLSGGLNAQNVGEAITIASPDILDISSGVERAPGVKDIKLIEGFFDSVKKAVEN
;
A
#
# COMPACT_ATOMS: atom_id res chain seq x y z
N MET A 1 18.17 -8.12 -2.63
CA MET A 1 18.05 -6.97 -1.69
C MET A 1 16.90 -7.25 -0.74
N LYS A 2 16.96 -6.86 0.54
CA LYS A 2 15.85 -7.07 1.48
C LYS A 2 14.75 -6.05 1.18
N PRO A 3 13.51 -6.45 0.87
CA PRO A 3 12.43 -5.51 0.60
C PRO A 3 12.03 -4.73 1.87
N LEU A 4 11.61 -3.48 1.69
CA LEU A 4 10.94 -2.72 2.74
C LEU A 4 9.51 -3.26 2.93
N ILE A 5 8.92 -3.04 4.11
CA ILE A 5 7.59 -3.59 4.43
C ILE A 5 6.61 -2.46 4.77
N LYS A 6 5.45 -2.49 4.12
CA LYS A 6 4.29 -1.65 4.40
C LYS A 6 3.14 -2.52 4.94
N ILE A 7 2.56 -2.13 6.07
CA ILE A 7 1.33 -2.71 6.59
C ILE A 7 0.19 -1.71 6.38
N CYS A 8 -0.77 -2.09 5.56
CA CYS A 8 -1.86 -1.21 5.12
C CYS A 8 -3.16 -1.47 5.88
N GLY A 9 -3.90 -0.40 6.22
CA GLY A 9 -5.21 -0.48 6.86
C GLY A 9 -5.15 -0.78 8.35
N LEU A 10 -4.12 -0.30 9.04
CA LEU A 10 -4.03 -0.37 10.50
C LEU A 10 -4.97 0.66 11.15
N LYS A 11 -5.73 0.23 12.17
CA LYS A 11 -6.77 1.04 12.83
C LYS A 11 -6.66 1.08 14.36
N THR A 12 -5.76 0.31 14.95
CA THR A 12 -5.63 0.20 16.41
C THR A 12 -4.20 0.51 16.86
N PRO A 13 -4.04 1.13 18.05
CA PRO A 13 -2.72 1.40 18.62
C PRO A 13 -1.86 0.14 18.75
N GLU A 14 -2.47 -0.98 19.15
CA GLU A 14 -1.79 -2.25 19.34
C GLU A 14 -1.20 -2.78 18.02
N ALA A 15 -2.02 -2.83 16.96
CA ALA A 15 -1.56 -3.33 15.67
C ALA A 15 -0.47 -2.42 15.05
N ILE A 16 -0.57 -1.09 15.22
CA ILE A 16 0.47 -0.14 14.80
C ILE A 16 1.76 -0.42 15.54
N LYS A 17 1.70 -0.57 16.88
CA LYS A 17 2.88 -0.84 17.69
C LYS A 17 3.56 -2.14 17.27
N VAL A 18 2.81 -3.23 17.11
CA VAL A 18 3.36 -4.53 16.72
C VAL A 18 3.98 -4.46 15.30
N ALA A 19 3.34 -3.80 14.36
CA ALA A 19 3.90 -3.62 13.01
C ALA A 19 5.26 -2.88 13.08
N ILE A 20 5.36 -1.81 13.85
CA ILE A 20 6.59 -1.02 14.03
C ILE A 20 7.67 -1.83 14.74
N ASP A 21 7.33 -2.52 15.83
CA ASP A 21 8.28 -3.31 16.62
C ASP A 21 8.88 -4.48 15.81
N ASN A 22 8.12 -5.02 14.84
CA ASN A 22 8.58 -6.06 13.92
C ASN A 22 9.32 -5.51 12.67
N GLY A 23 9.44 -4.19 12.52
CA GLY A 23 10.24 -3.58 11.48
C GLY A 23 9.47 -3.09 10.25
N ALA A 24 8.21 -2.69 10.40
CA ALA A 24 7.49 -2.00 9.35
C ALA A 24 8.17 -0.66 9.01
N HIS A 25 8.33 -0.39 7.72
CA HIS A 25 8.90 0.85 7.19
C HIS A 25 7.80 1.87 6.87
N TYR A 26 6.61 1.36 6.53
CA TYR A 26 5.45 2.17 6.18
C TYR A 26 4.19 1.64 6.88
N ILE A 27 3.35 2.56 7.34
CA ILE A 27 2.02 2.30 7.89
C ILE A 27 0.99 2.97 6.99
N GLY A 28 0.01 2.22 6.50
CA GLY A 28 -1.07 2.75 5.66
C GLY A 28 -2.34 3.03 6.46
N PHE A 29 -2.83 4.27 6.41
CA PHE A 29 -4.18 4.65 6.84
C PHE A 29 -5.06 4.83 5.62
N ILE A 30 -6.25 4.21 5.61
CA ILE A 30 -7.17 4.23 4.47
C ILE A 30 -8.28 5.26 4.73
N PHE A 31 -8.45 6.18 3.78
CA PHE A 31 -9.49 7.20 3.75
C PHE A 31 -10.43 6.93 2.56
N PHE A 32 -11.23 5.89 2.68
CA PHE A 32 -12.21 5.48 1.69
C PHE A 32 -13.41 4.85 2.40
N SER A 33 -14.54 5.55 2.44
CA SER A 33 -15.71 5.21 3.28
C SER A 33 -16.32 3.82 3.02
N LYS A 34 -16.16 3.28 1.81
CA LYS A 34 -16.60 1.92 1.46
C LYS A 34 -15.68 0.82 2.00
N SER A 35 -14.45 1.16 2.41
CA SER A 35 -13.50 0.18 2.93
C SER A 35 -13.81 -0.19 4.38
N PRO A 36 -13.76 -1.48 4.77
CA PRO A 36 -13.85 -1.88 6.17
C PRO A 36 -12.64 -1.42 6.99
N ARG A 37 -11.58 -0.97 6.31
CA ARG A 37 -10.33 -0.44 6.88
C ARG A 37 -10.33 1.08 6.97
N ASN A 38 -11.45 1.74 6.62
CA ASN A 38 -11.54 3.20 6.65
C ASN A 38 -11.29 3.75 8.04
N LEU A 39 -10.60 4.89 8.08
CA LEU A 39 -10.47 5.76 9.25
C LEU A 39 -11.11 7.11 8.95
N SER A 40 -11.78 7.68 9.91
CA SER A 40 -12.07 9.11 9.89
C SER A 40 -10.80 9.92 10.13
N ILE A 41 -10.81 11.19 9.75
CA ILE A 41 -9.68 12.11 9.99
C ILE A 41 -9.37 12.20 11.48
N GLU A 42 -10.38 12.23 12.34
CA GLU A 42 -10.20 12.33 13.79
C GLU A 42 -9.56 11.07 14.39
N GLU A 43 -9.98 9.86 13.97
CA GLU A 43 -9.34 8.62 14.39
C GLU A 43 -7.88 8.58 13.92
N ALA A 44 -7.62 8.90 12.66
CA ALA A 44 -6.28 8.92 12.11
C ALA A 44 -5.37 9.93 12.83
N LYS A 45 -5.89 11.12 13.18
CA LYS A 45 -5.19 12.13 13.95
C LYS A 45 -4.79 11.64 15.34
N GLN A 46 -5.64 10.85 16.01
CA GLN A 46 -5.32 10.23 17.31
C GLN A 46 -4.22 9.16 17.19
N LEU A 47 -4.18 8.42 16.09
CA LEU A 47 -3.21 7.36 15.86
C LEU A 47 -1.86 7.88 15.32
N ARG A 48 -1.85 9.02 14.62
CA ARG A 48 -0.65 9.60 13.97
C ARG A 48 0.56 9.72 14.90
N PRO A 49 0.44 10.14 16.17
CA PRO A 49 1.59 10.28 17.09
C PRO A 49 2.34 8.97 17.40
N LEU A 50 1.72 7.82 17.17
CA LEU A 50 2.35 6.51 17.35
C LEU A 50 3.37 6.21 16.26
N ILE A 51 3.25 6.84 15.09
CA ILE A 51 4.11 6.61 13.93
C ILE A 51 5.19 7.68 13.92
N LYS A 52 6.41 7.28 14.31
CA LYS A 52 7.57 8.18 14.40
C LYS A 52 8.63 7.76 13.40
N LYS A 53 9.47 8.72 12.98
CA LYS A 53 10.65 8.41 12.14
C LYS A 53 11.48 7.29 12.79
N PRO A 54 12.03 6.37 11.99
CA PRO A 54 12.11 6.39 10.52
C PRO A 54 10.86 5.88 9.79
N VAL A 55 9.82 5.37 10.51
CA VAL A 55 8.59 4.83 9.89
C VAL A 55 7.77 5.97 9.28
N LYS A 56 7.28 5.76 8.06
CA LYS A 56 6.48 6.73 7.31
C LYS A 56 5.00 6.38 7.33
N LEU A 57 4.14 7.39 7.47
CA LEU A 57 2.70 7.26 7.32
C LEU A 57 2.29 7.48 5.86
N VAL A 58 1.56 6.53 5.29
CA VAL A 58 0.95 6.60 3.96
C VAL A 58 -0.55 6.83 4.10
N ALA A 59 -1.06 7.92 3.53
CA ALA A 59 -2.50 8.16 3.41
C ALA A 59 -3.00 7.53 2.10
N VAL A 60 -3.82 6.50 2.20
CA VAL A 60 -4.39 5.78 1.05
C VAL A 60 -5.77 6.35 0.75
N THR A 61 -5.96 6.81 -0.49
CA THR A 61 -7.21 7.41 -0.96
C THR A 61 -7.66 6.77 -2.27
N VAL A 62 -8.95 6.88 -2.59
CA VAL A 62 -9.57 6.42 -3.84
C VAL A 62 -10.37 7.58 -4.40
N ASP A 63 -9.92 8.14 -5.53
CA ASP A 63 -10.57 9.23 -6.27
C ASP A 63 -10.94 10.44 -5.38
N ALA A 64 -10.11 10.74 -4.37
CA ALA A 64 -10.36 11.84 -3.45
C ALA A 64 -10.22 13.20 -4.15
N ASP A 65 -11.09 14.14 -3.80
CA ASP A 65 -10.99 15.53 -4.25
C ASP A 65 -9.95 16.34 -3.46
N ASP A 66 -9.70 17.58 -3.88
CA ASP A 66 -8.70 18.45 -3.26
C ASP A 66 -9.09 18.85 -1.83
N GLU A 67 -10.39 18.96 -1.56
CA GLU A 67 -10.88 19.32 -0.24
C GLU A 67 -10.59 18.20 0.77
N MET A 68 -10.87 16.95 0.40
CA MET A 68 -10.59 15.78 1.23
C MET A 68 -9.08 15.59 1.46
N LEU A 69 -8.28 15.69 0.41
CA LEU A 69 -6.82 15.61 0.51
C LEU A 69 -6.25 16.71 1.38
N SER A 70 -6.71 17.96 1.22
CA SER A 70 -6.30 19.10 2.06
C SER A 70 -6.62 18.86 3.53
N LYS A 71 -7.81 18.32 3.85
CA LYS A 71 -8.20 17.97 5.21
C LYS A 71 -7.32 16.88 5.81
N ILE A 72 -7.03 15.81 5.04
CA ILE A 72 -6.14 14.73 5.47
C ILE A 72 -4.74 15.28 5.76
N ILE A 73 -4.16 16.04 4.82
CA ILE A 73 -2.80 16.57 4.94
C ILE A 73 -2.68 17.52 6.14
N ALA A 74 -3.63 18.45 6.30
CA ALA A 74 -3.60 19.43 7.36
C ALA A 74 -3.71 18.79 8.77
N ASN A 75 -4.57 17.78 8.92
CA ASN A 75 -4.90 17.21 10.22
C ASN A 75 -4.09 15.97 10.58
N VAL A 76 -3.81 15.09 9.61
CA VAL A 76 -3.13 13.81 9.85
C VAL A 76 -1.63 13.90 9.57
N LYS A 77 -1.22 14.81 8.68
CA LYS A 77 0.18 15.04 8.29
C LYS A 77 0.86 13.74 7.83
N PRO A 78 0.35 13.09 6.77
CA PRO A 78 1.01 11.92 6.20
C PRO A 78 2.36 12.30 5.59
N ASP A 79 3.25 11.32 5.47
CA ASP A 79 4.54 11.48 4.82
C ASP A 79 4.45 11.20 3.30
N ILE A 80 3.43 10.43 2.87
CA ILE A 80 3.21 9.98 1.48
C ILE A 80 1.71 9.92 1.22
N ILE A 81 1.28 10.23 -0.01
CA ILE A 81 -0.08 9.99 -0.49
C ILE A 81 -0.07 8.77 -1.41
N GLN A 82 -0.99 7.82 -1.20
CA GLN A 82 -1.22 6.71 -2.11
C GLN A 82 -2.56 6.89 -2.82
N LEU A 83 -2.50 6.98 -4.13
CA LEU A 83 -3.64 7.11 -5.04
C LEU A 83 -4.03 5.72 -5.54
N HIS A 84 -5.15 5.20 -5.05
CA HIS A 84 -5.60 3.82 -5.30
C HIS A 84 -6.91 3.75 -6.10
N GLY A 85 -7.26 4.84 -6.76
CA GLY A 85 -8.43 4.98 -7.63
C GLY A 85 -8.05 5.09 -9.11
N HIS A 86 -8.88 5.83 -9.86
CA HIS A 86 -8.74 6.06 -11.31
C HIS A 86 -8.14 7.45 -11.60
N GLU A 87 -7.29 7.95 -10.69
CA GLU A 87 -6.69 9.28 -10.85
C GLU A 87 -5.82 9.32 -12.11
N THR A 88 -6.18 10.19 -13.08
CA THR A 88 -5.47 10.34 -14.36
C THR A 88 -4.08 10.94 -14.19
N PRO A 89 -3.18 10.83 -15.18
CA PRO A 89 -1.87 11.49 -15.15
C PRO A 89 -1.95 13.00 -14.88
N GLU A 90 -2.93 13.70 -15.46
CA GLU A 90 -3.18 15.12 -15.23
C GLU A 90 -3.57 15.39 -13.77
N ARG A 91 -4.43 14.53 -13.21
CA ARG A 91 -4.82 14.60 -11.80
C ARG A 91 -3.61 14.37 -10.89
N VAL A 92 -2.80 13.38 -11.16
CA VAL A 92 -1.57 13.09 -10.38
C VAL A 92 -0.61 14.27 -10.43
N LYS A 93 -0.36 14.85 -11.62
CA LYS A 93 0.48 16.03 -11.80
C LYS A 93 -0.04 17.23 -11.01
N HIS A 94 -1.36 17.46 -11.04
CA HIS A 94 -2.00 18.51 -10.24
C HIS A 94 -1.75 18.30 -8.74
N LEU A 95 -1.96 17.08 -8.22
CA LEU A 95 -1.79 16.76 -6.82
C LEU A 95 -0.34 16.90 -6.35
N SER A 96 0.62 16.43 -7.15
CA SER A 96 2.05 16.59 -6.88
C SER A 96 2.43 18.07 -6.77
N GLY A 97 1.98 18.90 -7.72
CA GLY A 97 2.25 20.35 -7.71
C GLY A 97 1.55 21.10 -6.57
N THR A 98 0.37 20.64 -6.16
CA THR A 98 -0.43 21.33 -5.11
C THR A 98 0.04 20.98 -3.71
N PHE A 99 0.35 19.72 -3.43
CA PHE A 99 0.63 19.25 -2.08
C PHE A 99 2.10 19.00 -1.79
N GLY A 100 2.93 18.77 -2.81
CA GLY A 100 4.37 18.59 -2.66
C GLY A 100 4.79 17.37 -1.84
N LEU A 101 3.90 16.39 -1.67
CA LEU A 101 4.18 15.13 -0.99
C LEU A 101 4.53 14.05 -1.99
N PRO A 102 5.42 13.09 -1.64
CA PRO A 102 5.65 11.91 -2.45
C PRO A 102 4.36 11.15 -2.74
N ILE A 103 4.25 10.60 -3.95
CA ILE A 103 3.06 9.90 -4.43
C ILE A 103 3.38 8.45 -4.77
N ILE A 104 2.53 7.55 -4.25
CA ILE A 104 2.41 6.16 -4.72
C ILE A 104 1.18 6.09 -5.62
N LYS A 105 1.31 5.63 -6.88
CA LYS A 105 0.15 5.32 -7.73
C LYS A 105 -0.06 3.82 -7.79
N ALA A 106 -1.26 3.38 -7.46
CA ALA A 106 -1.65 1.98 -7.52
C ALA A 106 -2.27 1.63 -8.88
N PHE A 107 -1.87 0.47 -9.40
CA PHE A 107 -2.38 -0.14 -10.62
C PHE A 107 -2.93 -1.53 -10.32
N SER A 108 -4.07 -1.85 -10.92
CA SER A 108 -4.74 -3.14 -10.78
C SER A 108 -4.30 -4.07 -11.89
N ILE A 109 -3.56 -5.14 -11.55
CA ILE A 109 -2.92 -6.05 -12.51
C ILE A 109 -3.62 -7.42 -12.51
N ARG A 110 -3.90 -7.92 -13.71
CA ARG A 110 -4.34 -9.29 -13.99
C ARG A 110 -3.48 -9.92 -15.08
N GLU A 111 -3.16 -9.14 -16.12
CA GLU A 111 -2.44 -9.59 -17.31
C GLU A 111 -1.43 -8.54 -17.78
N GLN A 112 -0.57 -8.93 -18.73
CA GLN A 112 0.49 -8.07 -19.26
C GLN A 112 -0.02 -6.75 -19.84
N SER A 113 -1.20 -6.74 -20.46
CA SER A 113 -1.79 -5.54 -21.05
C SER A 113 -2.15 -4.45 -20.04
N ASP A 114 -2.38 -4.82 -18.75
CA ASP A 114 -2.69 -3.86 -17.69
C ASP A 114 -1.50 -2.91 -17.39
N PHE A 115 -0.27 -3.29 -17.79
CA PHE A 115 0.91 -2.40 -17.63
C PHE A 115 1.01 -1.28 -18.68
N ASN A 116 0.20 -1.31 -19.74
CA ASN A 116 0.28 -0.29 -20.80
C ASN A 116 -0.01 1.12 -20.28
N GLU A 117 -0.85 1.24 -19.24
CA GLU A 117 -1.17 2.54 -18.65
C GLU A 117 -0.06 3.12 -17.75
N VAL A 118 0.82 2.27 -17.22
CA VAL A 118 1.88 2.68 -16.25
C VAL A 118 2.80 3.72 -16.86
N ALA A 119 3.14 3.59 -18.15
CA ALA A 119 4.04 4.48 -18.86
C ALA A 119 3.60 5.96 -18.81
N ALA A 120 2.29 6.22 -18.77
CA ALA A 120 1.75 7.58 -18.71
C ALA A 120 2.03 8.30 -17.37
N TYR A 121 2.41 7.56 -16.33
CA TYR A 121 2.69 8.10 -14.99
C TYR A 121 4.19 8.22 -14.68
N ARG A 122 5.07 7.86 -15.63
CA ARG A 122 6.53 8.00 -15.48
C ARG A 122 6.93 9.44 -15.20
N GLY A 123 7.74 9.64 -14.17
CA GLY A 123 8.18 10.96 -13.73
C GLY A 123 7.13 11.81 -13.04
N LEU A 124 5.90 11.28 -12.84
CA LEU A 124 4.83 11.96 -12.11
C LEU A 124 4.69 11.45 -10.68
N VAL A 125 5.22 10.26 -10.37
CA VAL A 125 5.10 9.58 -9.09
C VAL A 125 6.46 9.08 -8.59
N ASP A 126 6.56 8.82 -7.29
CA ASP A 126 7.77 8.33 -6.66
C ASP A 126 7.81 6.79 -6.61
N MET A 127 6.64 6.14 -6.58
CA MET A 127 6.51 4.70 -6.48
C MET A 127 5.30 4.20 -7.27
N PHE A 128 5.46 3.03 -7.91
CA PHE A 128 4.37 2.29 -8.53
C PHE A 128 3.96 1.12 -7.64
N LEU A 129 2.68 1.06 -7.28
CA LEU A 129 2.13 -0.07 -6.55
C LEU A 129 1.31 -0.94 -7.50
N PHE A 130 1.63 -2.23 -7.53
CA PHE A 130 0.93 -3.23 -8.31
C PHE A 130 0.11 -4.14 -7.39
N ASP A 131 -1.22 -4.02 -7.49
CA ASP A 131 -2.19 -4.81 -6.72
C ASP A 131 -2.92 -5.78 -7.65
N ALA A 132 -3.38 -6.89 -7.13
CA ALA A 132 -4.20 -7.82 -7.91
C ALA A 132 -5.54 -7.17 -8.29
N LYS A 133 -5.92 -7.28 -9.56
CA LYS A 133 -7.19 -6.75 -10.06
C LYS A 133 -8.36 -7.38 -9.30
N ALA A 134 -9.22 -6.53 -8.77
CA ALA A 134 -10.40 -6.96 -8.05
C ALA A 134 -11.30 -7.86 -8.91
N PRO A 135 -11.98 -8.87 -8.31
CA PRO A 135 -12.99 -9.64 -9.03
C PRO A 135 -14.09 -8.73 -9.60
N GLU A 136 -14.70 -9.15 -10.71
CA GLU A 136 -15.84 -8.44 -11.27
C GLU A 136 -16.97 -8.28 -10.24
N GLY A 137 -17.52 -7.06 -10.15
CA GLY A 137 -18.55 -6.71 -9.15
C GLY A 137 -18.01 -6.36 -7.75
N SER A 138 -16.70 -6.39 -7.51
CA SER A 138 -16.12 -5.92 -6.25
C SER A 138 -16.33 -4.42 -6.07
N GLN A 139 -16.73 -4.00 -4.87
CA GLN A 139 -16.85 -2.58 -4.52
C GLN A 139 -15.52 -1.96 -4.03
N LEU A 140 -14.49 -2.80 -3.82
CA LEU A 140 -13.19 -2.38 -3.35
C LEU A 140 -12.15 -2.56 -4.45
N PRO A 141 -11.33 -1.54 -4.75
CA PRO A 141 -10.29 -1.63 -5.76
C PRO A 141 -9.15 -2.56 -5.37
N GLY A 142 -8.93 -2.81 -4.07
CA GLY A 142 -7.86 -3.67 -3.55
C GLY A 142 -8.22 -4.34 -2.23
N GLY A 143 -7.28 -5.15 -1.71
CA GLY A 143 -7.44 -5.87 -0.43
C GLY A 143 -8.42 -7.04 -0.49
N ASN A 144 -8.62 -7.62 -1.67
CA ASN A 144 -9.55 -8.75 -1.91
C ASN A 144 -8.93 -10.13 -1.60
N GLY A 145 -7.66 -10.18 -1.20
CA GLY A 145 -6.98 -11.44 -0.81
C GLY A 145 -6.59 -12.35 -1.98
N ILE A 146 -6.66 -11.86 -3.22
CA ILE A 146 -6.22 -12.55 -4.43
C ILE A 146 -4.85 -12.04 -4.89
N SER A 147 -4.08 -12.89 -5.57
CA SER A 147 -2.81 -12.55 -6.20
C SER A 147 -2.92 -12.61 -7.72
N PHE A 148 -1.97 -11.98 -8.40
CA PHE A 148 -1.76 -12.11 -9.85
C PHE A 148 -0.45 -12.84 -10.12
N ASP A 149 -0.14 -13.13 -11.38
CA ASP A 149 1.15 -13.72 -11.76
C ASP A 149 2.28 -12.69 -11.57
N TRP A 150 3.05 -12.84 -10.50
CA TRP A 150 4.14 -11.93 -10.13
C TRP A 150 5.29 -11.91 -11.13
N SER A 151 5.41 -12.94 -12.01
CA SER A 151 6.43 -12.94 -13.07
C SER A 151 6.25 -11.81 -14.07
N LEU A 152 5.03 -11.26 -14.17
CA LEU A 152 4.72 -10.11 -15.00
C LEU A 152 5.53 -8.86 -14.61
N LEU A 153 5.89 -8.72 -13.32
CA LEU A 153 6.68 -7.58 -12.83
C LEU A 153 8.12 -7.58 -13.37
N LYS A 154 8.65 -8.74 -13.80
CA LYS A 154 10.00 -8.82 -14.39
C LYS A 154 10.11 -8.12 -15.75
N THR A 155 8.98 -7.84 -16.38
CA THR A 155 8.94 -7.17 -17.68
C THR A 155 8.92 -5.64 -17.57
N LEU A 156 8.83 -5.12 -16.34
CA LEU A 156 8.86 -3.70 -16.09
C LEU A 156 10.30 -3.18 -16.17
N ASP A 157 10.49 -2.21 -17.07
CA ASP A 157 11.69 -1.40 -17.14
C ASP A 157 11.34 -0.02 -16.55
N GLU A 158 11.29 0.04 -15.22
CA GLU A 158 10.86 1.24 -14.50
C GLU A 158 11.98 1.79 -13.62
N ASP A 159 12.29 3.08 -13.80
CA ASP A 159 13.25 3.82 -12.96
C ASP A 159 12.66 4.21 -11.59
N CYS A 160 11.51 3.63 -11.21
CA CYS A 160 10.72 3.99 -10.05
C CYS A 160 10.66 2.83 -9.07
N GLN A 161 10.60 3.10 -7.78
CA GLN A 161 10.46 2.04 -6.77
C GLN A 161 9.15 1.27 -6.97
N THR A 162 9.24 -0.05 -6.90
CA THR A 162 8.11 -0.96 -7.06
C THR A 162 7.57 -1.44 -5.73
N VAL A 163 6.25 -1.35 -5.56
CA VAL A 163 5.52 -1.86 -4.40
C VAL A 163 4.64 -3.02 -4.85
N LEU A 164 4.93 -4.22 -4.36
CA LEU A 164 4.11 -5.40 -4.62
C LEU A 164 3.00 -5.52 -3.57
N SER A 165 1.76 -5.57 -4.04
CA SER A 165 0.56 -5.80 -3.25
C SER A 165 -0.28 -6.94 -3.85
N GLY A 166 -1.44 -7.24 -3.24
CA GLY A 166 -2.38 -8.24 -3.73
C GLY A 166 -2.11 -9.65 -3.20
N GLY A 167 -2.98 -10.11 -2.30
CA GLY A 167 -3.01 -11.48 -1.80
C GLY A 167 -1.79 -11.96 -1.03
N LEU A 168 -0.86 -11.09 -0.70
CA LEU A 168 0.33 -11.44 0.10
C LEU A 168 -0.07 -11.92 1.49
N ASN A 169 0.63 -12.97 1.96
CA ASN A 169 0.50 -13.55 3.30
C ASN A 169 1.80 -14.26 3.70
N ALA A 170 1.86 -14.80 4.92
CA ALA A 170 3.04 -15.49 5.44
C ALA A 170 3.44 -16.74 4.65
N GLN A 171 2.48 -17.40 3.96
CA GLN A 171 2.74 -18.62 3.21
C GLN A 171 3.34 -18.38 1.83
N ASN A 172 3.01 -17.24 1.19
CA ASN A 172 3.40 -16.97 -0.20
C ASN A 172 4.44 -15.85 -0.36
N VAL A 173 4.75 -15.08 0.69
CA VAL A 173 5.65 -13.92 0.59
C VAL A 173 7.07 -14.31 0.17
N GLY A 174 7.57 -15.49 0.56
CA GLY A 174 8.89 -15.96 0.14
C GLY A 174 8.97 -16.19 -1.37
N GLU A 175 7.93 -16.79 -1.95
CA GLU A 175 7.80 -16.96 -3.41
C GLU A 175 7.69 -15.60 -4.12
N ALA A 176 6.86 -14.71 -3.59
CA ALA A 176 6.70 -13.36 -4.13
C ALA A 176 8.03 -12.59 -4.20
N ILE A 177 8.85 -12.65 -3.14
CA ILE A 177 10.19 -12.04 -3.09
C ILE A 177 11.07 -12.63 -4.19
N THR A 178 11.09 -13.95 -4.33
CA THR A 178 11.94 -14.66 -5.30
C THR A 178 11.54 -14.35 -6.74
N ILE A 179 10.23 -14.31 -7.02
CA ILE A 179 9.73 -14.10 -8.38
C ILE A 179 9.81 -12.63 -8.78
N ALA A 180 9.28 -11.72 -7.97
CA ALA A 180 9.12 -10.32 -8.34
C ALA A 180 10.29 -9.42 -7.92
N SER A 181 11.07 -9.81 -6.91
CA SER A 181 12.15 -8.98 -6.33
C SER A 181 11.75 -7.51 -6.06
N PRO A 182 10.60 -7.26 -5.41
CA PRO A 182 10.08 -5.92 -5.25
C PRO A 182 10.92 -5.10 -4.25
N ASP A 183 10.93 -3.76 -4.41
CA ASP A 183 11.55 -2.86 -3.44
C ASP A 183 10.76 -2.82 -2.12
N ILE A 184 9.43 -2.91 -2.20
CA ILE A 184 8.52 -2.81 -1.08
C ILE A 184 7.44 -3.89 -1.19
N LEU A 185 7.12 -4.55 -0.07
CA LEU A 185 5.97 -5.44 0.09
C LEU A 185 4.85 -4.68 0.81
N ASP A 186 3.66 -4.63 0.23
CA ASP A 186 2.46 -4.03 0.86
C ASP A 186 1.45 -5.11 1.20
N ILE A 187 1.18 -5.29 2.48
CA ILE A 187 0.23 -6.30 2.95
C ILE A 187 -0.94 -5.66 3.72
N SER A 188 -2.14 -6.14 3.45
CA SER A 188 -3.35 -5.72 4.16
C SER A 188 -4.17 -6.91 4.65
N SER A 189 -4.95 -7.55 3.78
CA SER A 189 -5.87 -8.64 4.15
C SER A 189 -5.17 -9.89 4.65
N GLY A 190 -3.95 -10.18 4.19
CA GLY A 190 -3.18 -11.37 4.61
C GLY A 190 -2.73 -11.38 6.06
N VAL A 191 -2.91 -10.28 6.79
CA VAL A 191 -2.67 -10.16 8.24
C VAL A 191 -3.96 -9.79 8.99
N GLU A 192 -5.13 -10.21 8.45
CA GLU A 192 -6.45 -9.99 9.06
C GLU A 192 -7.12 -11.31 9.41
N ARG A 193 -7.81 -11.33 10.56
CA ARG A 193 -8.71 -12.44 10.94
C ARG A 193 -10.13 -12.27 10.41
N ALA A 194 -10.50 -11.06 10.06
CA ALA A 194 -11.74 -10.67 9.39
C ALA A 194 -11.51 -9.33 8.68
N PRO A 195 -12.29 -8.97 7.63
CA PRO A 195 -12.11 -7.72 6.90
C PRO A 195 -12.03 -6.49 7.83
N GLY A 196 -10.89 -5.78 7.77
CA GLY A 196 -10.62 -4.60 8.61
C GLY A 196 -10.18 -4.89 10.05
N VAL A 197 -10.02 -6.17 10.44
CA VAL A 197 -9.59 -6.57 11.78
C VAL A 197 -8.23 -7.25 11.70
N LYS A 198 -7.17 -6.50 11.97
CA LYS A 198 -5.79 -7.04 11.98
C LYS A 198 -5.60 -8.06 13.11
N ASP A 199 -4.80 -9.08 12.83
CA ASP A 199 -4.40 -10.09 13.79
C ASP A 199 -2.90 -9.95 14.10
N ILE A 200 -2.58 -9.81 15.38
CA ILE A 200 -1.21 -9.59 15.85
C ILE A 200 -0.28 -10.75 15.47
N LYS A 201 -0.75 -11.99 15.64
CA LYS A 201 0.05 -13.18 15.30
C LYS A 201 0.29 -13.31 13.80
N LEU A 202 -0.69 -12.91 12.98
CA LEU A 202 -0.52 -12.90 11.53
C LEU A 202 0.47 -11.81 11.09
N ILE A 203 0.49 -10.63 11.75
CA ILE A 203 1.50 -9.60 11.51
C ILE A 203 2.89 -10.15 11.84
N GLU A 204 3.11 -10.68 13.05
CA GLU A 204 4.38 -11.27 13.48
C GLU A 204 4.83 -12.38 12.53
N GLY A 205 3.94 -13.34 12.21
CA GLY A 205 4.23 -14.45 11.31
C GLY A 205 4.60 -14.02 9.88
N PHE A 206 4.04 -12.91 9.39
CA PHE A 206 4.42 -12.34 8.10
C PHE A 206 5.88 -11.84 8.12
N PHE A 207 6.26 -11.08 9.15
CA PHE A 207 7.64 -10.59 9.28
C PHE A 207 8.65 -11.74 9.42
N ASP A 208 8.30 -12.78 10.18
CA ASP A 208 9.13 -13.99 10.32
C ASP A 208 9.33 -14.69 8.96
N SER A 209 8.27 -14.78 8.15
CA SER A 209 8.36 -15.38 6.81
C SER A 209 9.23 -14.55 5.87
N VAL A 210 9.10 -13.21 5.88
CA VAL A 210 9.98 -12.32 5.10
C VAL A 210 11.44 -12.48 5.54
N LYS A 211 11.71 -12.52 6.84
CA LYS A 211 13.06 -12.69 7.36
C LYS A 211 13.69 -14.01 6.88
N LYS A 212 12.97 -15.11 6.99
CA LYS A 212 13.44 -16.43 6.50
C LYS A 212 13.71 -16.43 5.00
N ALA A 213 12.85 -15.77 4.20
CA ALA A 213 13.00 -15.73 2.74
C ALA A 213 14.23 -14.91 2.29
N VAL A 214 14.67 -13.95 3.08
CA VAL A 214 15.83 -13.08 2.75
C VAL A 214 17.16 -13.65 3.28
N GLU A 215 17.12 -14.52 4.29
CA GLU A 215 18.30 -15.16 4.88
C GLU A 215 18.73 -16.44 4.12
N ASN A 216 17.89 -16.99 3.23
CA ASN A 216 18.17 -18.12 2.34
C ASN A 216 18.60 -17.68 0.95
#